data_1984b70295ddb3a4c9ee2b92e49a73a8
#
_entry.id   1984b70295ddb3a4c9ee2b92e49a73a8
#
_cell.length_a   1.000
_cell.length_b   1.000
_cell.length_c   1.000
_cell.angle_alpha   90.00
_cell.angle_beta   90.00
_cell.angle_gamma   90.00
#
_symmetry.space_group_name_H-M   'P 1'
#
loop_
_entity.id
_entity.type
_entity.pdbx_description
1 polymer ?
#
loop_
_entity_poly.entity_id
_entity_poly.type
_entity_poly.pdbx_seq_one_letter_code
_entity_poly.pdbx_strand_id
1 'polypeptide(L)'
;MTGVQTCALPIFSDYVNYFLRIKQESSGFPSRIQTPEDRQKYVADYYENEGILLRHDKIDYNPGLRALAKLCFNSLWGKFCEKDNRLNTEFINDPPHFYRRLNGADIEMHDLCILNDDLVEIVFKRKHEYEVENKLTNIFIVIFTTAWARLELYNVMDLLQESLLYCDTDSCIYVNKPGGPRPLLGDYLGNLTNEITQEHGVGSYITRFASGGPKNYAYVVINGKKHC
;
A
#
# COMPACT_ATOMS: atom_id res chain seq x y z
N MET A 1 22.61 -8.85 15.47
CA MET A 1 22.29 -7.41 15.42
C MET A 1 22.30 -7.00 13.95
N THR A 2 21.16 -7.05 13.33
CA THR A 2 20.97 -6.48 12.01
C THR A 2 19.71 -5.64 12.09
N GLY A 3 19.90 -4.39 12.55
CA GLY A 3 18.88 -3.39 12.41
C GLY A 3 18.60 -3.24 10.92
N VAL A 4 17.39 -3.53 10.51
CA VAL A 4 16.88 -3.12 9.21
C VAL A 4 16.93 -1.59 9.22
N GLN A 5 18.01 -1.04 8.68
CA GLN A 5 18.02 0.37 8.33
C GLN A 5 16.87 0.55 7.32
N THR A 6 15.77 1.11 7.80
CA THR A 6 14.73 1.61 6.92
C THR A 6 15.43 2.49 5.89
N CYS A 7 15.39 2.10 4.63
CA CYS A 7 15.94 2.86 3.51
C CYS A 7 15.03 4.04 3.17
N ALA A 8 14.47 4.70 4.19
CA ALA A 8 13.90 6.00 4.07
C ALA A 8 15.08 6.96 3.95
N LEU A 9 15.28 7.53 2.77
CA LEU A 9 16.16 8.67 2.64
C LEU A 9 15.82 9.64 3.79
N PRO A 10 16.81 10.18 4.53
CA PRO A 10 16.57 11.04 5.70
C PRO A 10 15.54 12.15 5.44
N ILE A 11 15.46 12.59 4.19
CA ILE A 11 14.54 13.63 3.73
C ILE A 11 13.04 13.25 3.83
N PHE A 12 12.70 11.96 3.88
CA PHE A 12 11.31 11.50 3.99
C PHE A 12 10.99 10.84 5.34
N SER A 13 11.96 10.73 6.23
CA SER A 13 11.81 10.05 7.52
C SER A 13 10.66 10.62 8.34
N ASP A 14 10.54 11.94 8.43
CA ASP A 14 9.49 12.59 9.21
C ASP A 14 8.09 12.28 8.65
N TYR A 15 7.93 12.31 7.32
CA TYR A 15 6.68 11.94 6.67
C TYR A 15 6.33 10.47 6.91
N VAL A 16 7.28 9.59 6.65
CA VAL A 16 7.12 8.14 6.81
C VAL A 16 6.77 7.80 8.26
N ASN A 17 7.55 8.29 9.22
CA ASN A 17 7.36 8.04 10.65
C ASN A 17 6.04 8.60 11.15
N TYR A 18 5.61 9.77 10.66
CA TYR A 18 4.33 10.36 11.02
C TYR A 18 3.14 9.47 10.64
N PHE A 19 3.08 9.04 9.37
CA PHE A 19 1.96 8.21 8.90
C PHE A 19 2.06 6.77 9.39
N LEU A 20 3.26 6.23 9.60
CA LEU A 20 3.45 4.92 10.21
C LEU A 20 2.95 4.91 11.66
N ARG A 21 3.23 5.95 12.43
CA ARG A 21 2.68 6.12 13.77
C ARG A 21 1.16 6.15 13.76
N ILE A 22 0.54 6.96 12.89
CA ILE A 22 -0.93 7.03 12.78
C ILE A 22 -1.51 5.67 12.40
N LYS A 23 -0.92 4.99 11.42
CA LYS A 23 -1.35 3.65 11.00
C LYS A 23 -1.30 2.67 12.16
N GLN A 24 -0.25 2.69 12.95
CA GLN A 24 -0.07 1.77 14.08
C GLN A 24 -0.99 2.11 15.24
N GLU A 25 -1.08 3.38 15.63
CA GLU A 25 -2.00 3.84 16.67
C GLU A 25 -3.46 3.48 16.32
N SER A 26 -3.87 3.70 15.05
CA SER A 26 -5.23 3.40 14.59
C SER A 26 -5.51 1.92 14.32
N SER A 27 -4.53 1.05 14.43
CA SER A 27 -4.71 -0.41 14.37
C SER A 27 -5.20 -1.00 15.70
N GLY A 28 -5.11 -0.23 16.79
CA GLY A 28 -5.39 -0.71 18.15
C GLY A 28 -4.28 -1.63 18.69
N PHE A 29 -4.44 -2.05 19.92
CA PHE A 29 -3.54 -3.06 20.49
C PHE A 29 -3.83 -4.44 19.91
N PRO A 30 -2.80 -5.23 19.56
CA PRO A 30 -2.98 -6.62 19.20
C PRO A 30 -3.73 -7.41 20.27
N SER A 31 -4.55 -8.39 19.88
CA SER A 31 -5.39 -9.16 20.80
C SER A 31 -4.64 -9.89 21.93
N ARG A 32 -3.32 -10.10 21.73
CA ARG A 32 -2.42 -10.67 22.73
C ARG A 32 -2.04 -9.68 23.84
N ILE A 33 -2.24 -8.38 23.65
CA ILE A 33 -1.86 -7.31 24.56
C ILE A 33 -3.10 -6.93 25.38
N GLN A 34 -3.20 -7.44 26.61
CA GLN A 34 -4.39 -7.29 27.46
C GLN A 34 -4.14 -6.50 28.73
N THR A 35 -2.93 -6.65 29.34
CA THR A 35 -2.63 -5.98 30.59
C THR A 35 -2.04 -4.57 30.37
N PRO A 36 -2.13 -3.67 31.35
CA PRO A 36 -1.47 -2.37 31.27
C PRO A 36 0.06 -2.48 31.10
N GLU A 37 0.67 -3.47 31.74
CA GLU A 37 2.09 -3.74 31.63
C GLU A 37 2.47 -4.17 30.21
N ASP A 38 1.68 -5.05 29.58
CA ASP A 38 1.88 -5.47 28.19
C ASP A 38 1.76 -4.29 27.22
N ARG A 39 0.84 -3.37 27.50
CA ARG A 39 0.65 -2.16 26.69
C ARG A 39 1.86 -1.23 26.76
N GLN A 40 2.38 -1.01 27.95
CA GLN A 40 3.61 -0.23 28.13
C GLN A 40 4.80 -0.87 27.43
N LYS A 41 4.95 -2.18 27.60
CA LYS A 41 5.99 -2.95 26.92
C LYS A 41 5.86 -2.86 25.39
N TYR A 42 4.65 -3.00 24.86
CA TYR A 42 4.41 -2.89 23.42
C TYR A 42 4.87 -1.54 22.85
N VAL A 43 4.58 -0.43 23.53
CA VAL A 43 5.03 0.91 23.11
C VAL A 43 6.55 1.03 23.17
N ALA A 44 7.18 0.48 24.23
CA ALA A 44 8.64 0.48 24.36
C ALA A 44 9.30 -0.39 23.28
N ASP A 45 8.83 -1.61 23.07
CA ASP A 45 9.33 -2.51 22.05
C ASP A 45 9.18 -1.91 20.64
N TYR A 46 8.08 -1.22 20.37
CA TYR A 46 7.87 -0.53 19.09
C TYR A 46 8.87 0.61 18.89
N TYR A 47 9.13 1.38 19.94
CA TYR A 47 10.16 2.43 19.89
C TYR A 47 11.57 1.86 19.69
N GLU A 48 11.93 0.77 20.37
CA GLU A 48 13.23 0.13 20.22
C GLU A 48 13.47 -0.43 18.81
N ASN A 49 12.42 -0.98 18.17
CA ASN A 49 12.54 -1.59 16.85
C ASN A 49 12.42 -0.59 15.69
N GLU A 50 11.49 0.39 15.80
CA GLU A 50 11.15 1.30 14.69
C GLU A 50 11.64 2.73 14.92
N GLY A 51 12.09 3.08 16.12
CA GLY A 51 12.44 4.45 16.46
C GLY A 51 11.25 5.40 16.58
N ILE A 52 10.01 4.87 16.60
CA ILE A 52 8.78 5.64 16.58
C ILE A 52 8.05 5.50 17.92
N LEU A 53 7.93 6.61 18.65
CA LEU A 53 7.19 6.63 19.90
C LEU A 53 5.68 6.70 19.62
N LEU A 54 4.96 5.62 19.97
CA LEU A 54 3.51 5.56 19.91
C LEU A 54 2.90 6.30 21.11
N ARG A 55 1.80 6.99 20.89
CA ARG A 55 1.03 7.66 21.95
C ARG A 55 0.04 6.68 22.55
N HIS A 56 0.29 6.23 23.75
CA HIS A 56 -0.52 5.23 24.43
C HIS A 56 -2.03 5.56 24.47
N ASP A 57 -2.38 6.82 24.65
CA ASP A 57 -3.75 7.35 24.70
C ASP A 57 -4.44 7.40 23.32
N LYS A 58 -3.69 7.23 22.23
CA LYS A 58 -4.20 7.25 20.85
C LYS A 58 -4.27 5.86 20.21
N ILE A 59 -3.80 4.83 20.92
CA ILE A 59 -3.86 3.47 20.39
C ILE A 59 -5.27 2.92 20.59
N ASP A 60 -6.08 3.08 19.53
CA ASP A 60 -7.45 2.59 19.47
C ASP A 60 -7.82 2.20 18.03
N TYR A 61 -8.70 1.21 17.88
CA TYR A 61 -9.07 0.71 16.56
C TYR A 61 -9.93 1.72 15.80
N ASN A 62 -9.35 2.30 14.76
CA ASN A 62 -10.02 3.23 13.85
C ASN A 62 -9.71 2.85 12.40
N PRO A 63 -10.56 2.05 11.73
CA PRO A 63 -10.29 1.55 10.38
C PRO A 63 -10.24 2.67 9.34
N GLY A 64 -11.02 3.75 9.52
CA GLY A 64 -11.00 4.90 8.62
C GLY A 64 -9.68 5.65 8.66
N LEU A 65 -9.19 5.96 9.86
CA LEU A 65 -7.91 6.65 10.05
C LEU A 65 -6.73 5.76 9.59
N ARG A 66 -6.80 4.46 9.86
CA ARG A 66 -5.82 3.48 9.37
C ARG A 66 -5.77 3.44 7.85
N ALA A 67 -6.93 3.41 7.18
CA ALA A 67 -7.01 3.42 5.72
C ALA A 67 -6.45 4.72 5.13
N LEU A 68 -6.76 5.87 5.75
CA LEU A 68 -6.22 7.17 5.35
C LEU A 68 -4.70 7.21 5.50
N ALA A 69 -4.15 6.76 6.62
CA ALA A 69 -2.71 6.70 6.82
C ALA A 69 -2.02 5.80 5.78
N LYS A 70 -2.59 4.65 5.48
CA LYS A 70 -2.10 3.75 4.42
C LYS A 70 -2.15 4.42 3.04
N LEU A 71 -3.23 5.16 2.75
CA LEU A 71 -3.36 5.91 1.50
C LEU A 71 -2.28 6.99 1.37
N CYS A 72 -2.06 7.79 2.41
CA CYS A 72 -1.02 8.81 2.42
C CYS A 72 0.37 8.21 2.24
N PHE A 73 0.63 7.07 2.88
CA PHE A 73 1.89 6.33 2.75
C PHE A 73 2.17 5.90 1.30
N ASN A 74 1.15 5.34 0.64
CA ASN A 74 1.25 4.88 -0.74
C ASN A 74 1.27 6.05 -1.73
N SER A 75 0.59 7.16 -1.40
CA SER A 75 0.50 8.34 -2.28
C SER A 75 1.83 9.07 -2.45
N LEU A 76 2.69 9.09 -1.43
CA LEU A 76 4.02 9.69 -1.55
C LEU A 76 4.80 9.06 -2.68
N TRP A 77 4.84 7.74 -2.69
CA TRP A 77 5.49 6.96 -3.73
C TRP A 77 4.86 7.21 -5.11
N GLY A 78 3.52 7.13 -5.22
CA GLY A 78 2.80 7.37 -6.46
C GLY A 78 3.01 8.76 -7.04
N LYS A 79 3.22 9.76 -6.17
CA LYS A 79 3.47 11.14 -6.61
C LYS A 79 4.79 11.30 -7.36
N PHE A 80 5.84 10.58 -6.97
CA PHE A 80 7.11 10.59 -7.70
C PHE A 80 7.04 9.90 -9.06
N CYS A 81 6.03 9.04 -9.26
CA CYS A 81 5.79 8.27 -10.49
C CYS A 81 4.73 8.92 -11.39
N GLU A 82 4.23 10.09 -11.02
CA GLU A 82 3.15 10.74 -11.75
C GLU A 82 3.60 11.12 -13.15
N LYS A 83 2.82 10.67 -14.14
CA LYS A 83 3.06 11.03 -15.54
C LYS A 83 2.72 12.50 -15.75
N ASP A 84 3.61 13.23 -16.40
CA ASP A 84 3.33 14.57 -16.87
C ASP A 84 2.19 14.55 -17.91
N ASN A 85 1.47 15.62 -18.02
CA ASN A 85 0.41 15.80 -19.01
C ASN A 85 -0.58 14.62 -19.10
N ARG A 86 -1.22 14.29 -17.97
CA ARG A 86 -2.29 13.30 -17.94
C ARG A 86 -3.55 13.83 -18.63
N LEU A 87 -4.40 12.90 -19.05
CA LEU A 87 -5.78 13.21 -19.38
C LEU A 87 -6.47 13.78 -18.14
N ASN A 88 -7.13 14.91 -18.33
CA ASN A 88 -7.94 15.57 -17.31
C ASN A 88 -9.41 15.40 -17.69
N THR A 89 -10.23 15.04 -16.72
CA THR A 89 -11.68 14.99 -16.87
C THR A 89 -12.28 16.18 -16.14
N GLU A 90 -13.13 16.93 -16.81
CA GLU A 90 -13.84 18.07 -16.25
C GLU A 90 -15.34 17.95 -16.54
N PHE A 91 -16.15 18.20 -15.51
CA PHE A 91 -17.60 18.24 -15.64
C PHE A 91 -18.05 19.70 -15.70
N ILE A 92 -18.72 20.07 -16.78
CA ILE A 92 -19.09 21.44 -17.07
C ILE A 92 -20.59 21.55 -17.20
N ASN A 93 -21.18 22.47 -16.44
CA ASN A 93 -22.60 22.82 -16.46
C ASN A 93 -22.84 24.27 -16.91
N ASP A 94 -21.78 24.99 -17.30
CA ASP A 94 -21.82 26.40 -17.73
C ASP A 94 -21.46 26.51 -19.22
N PRO A 95 -22.37 26.88 -20.11
CA PRO A 95 -22.10 27.00 -21.55
C PRO A 95 -20.92 27.91 -21.91
N PRO A 96 -20.77 29.11 -21.33
CA PRO A 96 -19.59 29.94 -21.56
C PRO A 96 -18.27 29.27 -21.20
N HIS A 97 -18.25 28.47 -20.14
CA HIS A 97 -17.07 27.70 -19.76
C HIS A 97 -16.79 26.57 -20.75
N PHE A 98 -17.83 25.86 -21.18
CA PHE A 98 -17.72 24.82 -22.19
C PHE A 98 -17.11 25.34 -23.49
N TYR A 99 -17.60 26.46 -24.01
CA TYR A 99 -17.07 27.04 -25.24
C TYR A 99 -15.65 27.58 -25.08
N ARG A 100 -15.27 28.08 -23.90
CA ARG A 100 -13.88 28.46 -23.63
C ARG A 100 -12.95 27.26 -23.70
N ARG A 101 -13.37 26.11 -23.15
CA ARG A 101 -12.57 24.87 -23.21
C ARG A 101 -12.48 24.35 -24.64
N LEU A 102 -13.59 24.31 -25.36
CA LEU A 102 -13.65 23.81 -26.72
C LEU A 102 -12.76 24.62 -27.68
N ASN A 103 -12.69 25.92 -27.51
CA ASN A 103 -11.90 26.84 -28.33
C ASN A 103 -10.50 27.10 -27.74
N GLY A 104 -10.13 26.47 -26.65
CA GLY A 104 -8.83 26.65 -26.00
C GLY A 104 -7.69 26.20 -26.91
N ALA A 105 -6.75 27.12 -27.19
CA ALA A 105 -5.59 26.80 -28.00
C ALA A 105 -4.58 25.90 -27.28
N ASP A 106 -4.64 25.86 -25.96
CA ASP A 106 -3.73 25.17 -25.04
C ASP A 106 -4.05 23.70 -24.77
N ILE A 107 -5.25 23.26 -25.17
CA ILE A 107 -5.70 21.90 -24.91
C ILE A 107 -5.96 21.11 -26.19
N GLU A 108 -5.86 19.81 -26.08
CA GLU A 108 -6.27 18.81 -27.07
C GLU A 108 -7.42 18.00 -26.49
N MET A 109 -8.60 18.14 -27.09
CA MET A 109 -9.78 17.39 -26.69
C MET A 109 -9.65 15.92 -27.11
N HIS A 110 -9.84 15.02 -26.13
CA HIS A 110 -9.78 13.58 -26.37
C HIS A 110 -11.17 12.95 -26.46
N ASP A 111 -12.08 13.40 -25.59
CA ASP A 111 -13.43 12.86 -25.55
C ASP A 111 -14.41 13.92 -25.03
N LEU A 112 -15.68 13.76 -25.41
CA LEU A 112 -16.78 14.62 -24.99
C LEU A 112 -18.04 13.75 -24.85
N CYS A 113 -18.63 13.76 -23.65
CA CYS A 113 -19.85 13.04 -23.36
C CYS A 113 -20.91 13.97 -22.76
N ILE A 114 -22.08 14.07 -23.39
CA ILE A 114 -23.25 14.79 -22.85
C ILE A 114 -23.93 13.81 -21.88
N LEU A 115 -23.86 14.10 -20.58
CA LEU A 115 -24.43 13.25 -19.54
C LEU A 115 -25.93 13.51 -19.35
N ASN A 116 -26.34 14.79 -19.47
CA ASN A 116 -27.72 15.22 -19.44
C ASN A 116 -27.82 16.64 -20.02
N ASP A 117 -29.02 17.25 -19.96
CA ASP A 117 -29.29 18.58 -20.56
C ASP A 117 -28.44 19.71 -19.93
N ASP A 118 -27.93 19.52 -18.71
CA ASP A 118 -27.22 20.55 -17.95
C ASP A 118 -25.72 20.17 -17.67
N LEU A 119 -25.27 18.99 -18.08
CA LEU A 119 -23.93 18.50 -17.69
C LEU A 119 -23.20 17.79 -18.83
N VAL A 120 -22.04 18.30 -19.15
CA VAL A 120 -21.12 17.73 -20.14
C VAL A 120 -19.82 17.29 -19.45
N GLU A 121 -19.38 16.08 -19.74
CA GLU A 121 -18.05 15.60 -19.39
C GLU A 121 -17.12 15.82 -20.58
N ILE A 122 -15.99 16.45 -20.33
CA ILE A 122 -14.92 16.59 -21.32
C ILE A 122 -13.65 15.91 -20.81
N VAL A 123 -12.95 15.24 -21.70
CA VAL A 123 -11.64 14.63 -21.42
C VAL A 123 -10.61 15.27 -22.33
N PHE A 124 -9.61 15.86 -21.75
CA PHE A 124 -8.59 16.61 -22.49
C PHE A 124 -7.21 16.46 -21.87
N LYS A 125 -6.19 16.79 -22.63
CA LYS A 125 -4.83 17.02 -22.15
C LYS A 125 -4.30 18.37 -22.65
N ARG A 126 -3.21 18.84 -22.08
CA ARG A 126 -2.51 20.00 -22.61
C ARG A 126 -1.76 19.63 -23.88
N LYS A 127 -1.72 20.51 -24.86
CA LYS A 127 -0.83 20.35 -26.02
C LYS A 127 0.62 20.45 -25.57
N HIS A 128 1.50 19.79 -26.30
CA HIS A 128 2.93 19.70 -25.96
C HIS A 128 3.59 21.06 -25.70
N GLU A 129 3.19 22.08 -26.47
CA GLU A 129 3.71 23.46 -26.35
C GLU A 129 3.34 24.15 -25.02
N TYR A 130 2.28 23.66 -24.34
CA TYR A 130 1.72 24.18 -23.08
C TYR A 130 1.91 23.22 -21.92
N GLU A 131 2.71 22.17 -22.10
CA GLU A 131 3.02 21.25 -21.02
C GLU A 131 3.83 21.94 -19.93
N VAL A 132 3.48 21.70 -18.70
CA VAL A 132 4.21 22.18 -17.54
C VAL A 132 4.88 20.98 -16.89
N GLU A 133 6.20 20.98 -16.84
CA GLU A 133 6.96 19.95 -16.13
C GLU A 133 6.52 19.85 -14.68
N ASN A 134 6.20 18.62 -14.26
CA ASN A 134 5.91 18.35 -12.86
C ASN A 134 7.23 18.23 -12.10
N LYS A 135 7.64 19.30 -11.44
CA LYS A 135 8.88 19.36 -10.65
C LYS A 135 8.92 18.40 -9.45
N LEU A 136 7.78 17.77 -9.14
CA LEU A 136 7.66 16.81 -8.03
C LEU A 136 7.90 15.36 -8.46
N THR A 137 7.98 15.08 -9.75
CA THR A 137 8.32 13.75 -10.24
C THR A 137 9.81 13.46 -10.07
N ASN A 138 10.12 12.25 -9.63
CA ASN A 138 11.51 11.79 -9.53
C ASN A 138 11.59 10.30 -9.84
N ILE A 139 11.80 10.01 -11.11
CA ILE A 139 11.85 8.65 -11.61
C ILE A 139 12.95 7.79 -10.97
N PHE A 140 14.06 8.41 -10.56
CA PHE A 140 15.15 7.69 -9.90
C PHE A 140 14.73 7.15 -8.54
N ILE A 141 14.04 7.94 -7.72
CA ILE A 141 13.47 7.47 -6.44
C ILE A 141 12.54 6.29 -6.69
N VAL A 142 11.68 6.40 -7.70
CA VAL A 142 10.72 5.35 -8.07
C VAL A 142 11.42 4.05 -8.45
N ILE A 143 12.40 4.11 -9.35
CA ILE A 143 13.14 2.94 -9.83
C ILE A 143 13.87 2.25 -8.68
N PHE A 144 14.62 3.02 -7.88
CA PHE A 144 15.40 2.43 -6.78
C PHE A 144 14.51 1.85 -5.68
N THR A 145 13.41 2.50 -5.32
CA THR A 145 12.47 1.96 -4.33
C THR A 145 11.81 0.67 -4.82
N THR A 146 11.41 0.64 -6.11
CA THR A 146 10.84 -0.58 -6.71
C THR A 146 11.87 -1.71 -6.78
N ALA A 147 13.11 -1.39 -7.16
CA ALA A 147 14.18 -2.38 -7.21
C ALA A 147 14.46 -2.96 -5.82
N TRP A 148 14.51 -2.11 -4.80
CA TRP A 148 14.70 -2.56 -3.41
C TRP A 148 13.57 -3.47 -2.93
N ALA A 149 12.32 -3.06 -3.14
CA ALA A 149 11.16 -3.87 -2.78
C ALA A 149 11.18 -5.27 -3.46
N ARG A 150 11.62 -5.33 -4.72
CA ARG A 150 11.82 -6.61 -5.42
C ARG A 150 12.93 -7.44 -4.82
N LEU A 151 14.03 -6.84 -4.40
CA LEU A 151 15.12 -7.57 -3.75
C LEU A 151 14.66 -8.18 -2.43
N GLU A 152 13.86 -7.46 -1.64
CA GLU A 152 13.28 -8.03 -0.41
C GLU A 152 12.35 -9.22 -0.72
N LEU A 153 11.50 -9.12 -1.75
CA LEU A 153 10.68 -10.24 -2.18
C LEU A 153 11.55 -11.42 -2.64
N TYR A 154 12.62 -11.18 -3.40
CA TYR A 154 13.54 -12.22 -3.87
C TYR A 154 14.25 -12.92 -2.71
N ASN A 155 14.62 -12.22 -1.64
CA ASN A 155 15.18 -12.84 -0.43
C ASN A 155 14.20 -13.84 0.20
N VAL A 156 12.91 -13.51 0.22
CA VAL A 156 11.85 -14.43 0.69
C VAL A 156 11.67 -15.60 -0.26
N MET A 157 11.67 -15.35 -1.59
CA MET A 157 11.57 -16.41 -2.59
C MET A 157 12.76 -17.37 -2.52
N ASP A 158 13.97 -16.83 -2.36
CA ASP A 158 15.20 -17.62 -2.21
C ASP A 158 15.17 -18.49 -0.96
N LEU A 159 14.64 -17.97 0.14
CA LEU A 159 14.40 -18.75 1.35
C LEU A 159 13.41 -19.90 1.13
N LEU A 160 12.32 -19.64 0.42
CA LEU A 160 11.21 -20.59 0.24
C LEU A 160 11.47 -21.66 -0.83
N GLN A 161 12.27 -21.33 -1.86
CA GLN A 161 12.64 -22.22 -2.97
C GLN A 161 11.43 -22.99 -3.54
N GLU A 162 11.53 -24.31 -3.62
CA GLU A 162 10.48 -25.20 -4.12
C GLU A 162 9.17 -25.20 -3.30
N SER A 163 9.17 -24.59 -2.12
CA SER A 163 7.95 -24.44 -1.32
C SER A 163 7.06 -23.30 -1.79
N LEU A 164 7.58 -22.36 -2.57
CA LEU A 164 6.85 -21.24 -3.11
C LEU A 164 5.85 -21.70 -4.18
N LEU A 165 4.59 -21.30 -4.04
CA LEU A 165 3.53 -21.59 -5.03
C LEU A 165 3.18 -20.35 -5.87
N TYR A 166 3.17 -19.16 -5.24
CA TYR A 166 2.76 -17.93 -5.89
C TYR A 166 3.37 -16.72 -5.16
N CYS A 167 3.66 -15.67 -5.90
CA CYS A 167 4.03 -14.38 -5.33
C CYS A 167 3.39 -13.25 -6.14
N ASP A 168 3.07 -12.16 -5.45
CA ASP A 168 2.55 -10.93 -6.06
C ASP A 168 3.05 -9.74 -5.27
N THR A 169 3.80 -8.86 -5.92
CA THR A 169 4.29 -7.57 -5.44
C THR A 169 5.05 -7.63 -4.10
N ASP A 170 4.38 -7.93 -3.01
CA ASP A 170 4.87 -7.96 -1.62
C ASP A 170 4.34 -9.15 -0.81
N SER A 171 3.73 -10.12 -1.47
CA SER A 171 3.11 -11.29 -0.83
C SER A 171 3.57 -12.60 -1.46
N CYS A 172 3.54 -13.66 -0.65
CA CYS A 172 3.89 -15.02 -1.05
C CYS A 172 2.88 -16.04 -0.52
N ILE A 173 2.51 -16.99 -1.37
CA ILE A 173 1.77 -18.20 -0.97
C ILE A 173 2.72 -19.38 -1.09
N TYR A 174 2.89 -20.13 -0.02
CA TYR A 174 3.86 -21.24 0.02
C TYR A 174 3.35 -22.44 0.81
N VAL A 175 3.94 -23.60 0.56
CA VAL A 175 3.66 -24.84 1.30
C VAL A 175 4.47 -24.85 2.59
N ASN A 176 3.77 -24.84 3.72
CA ASN A 176 4.41 -24.93 5.03
C ASN A 176 4.69 -26.41 5.38
N LYS A 177 5.93 -26.86 5.15
CA LYS A 177 6.38 -28.21 5.51
C LYS A 177 6.95 -28.24 6.94
N PRO A 178 6.71 -29.31 7.71
CA PRO A 178 7.37 -29.47 9.00
C PRO A 178 8.90 -29.45 8.85
N GLY A 179 9.57 -28.58 9.62
CA GLY A 179 11.02 -28.40 9.52
C GLY A 179 11.52 -27.64 8.29
N GLY A 180 10.63 -27.20 7.40
CA GLY A 180 10.98 -26.40 6.23
C GLY A 180 11.23 -24.92 6.56
N PRO A 181 11.76 -24.18 5.57
CA PRO A 181 12.03 -22.76 5.73
C PRO A 181 10.74 -21.97 5.98
N ARG A 182 10.83 -20.95 6.81
CA ARG A 182 9.71 -20.04 7.14
C ARG A 182 10.19 -18.60 7.09
N PRO A 183 9.46 -17.72 6.41
CA PRO A 183 9.73 -16.30 6.47
C PRO A 183 9.53 -15.76 7.89
N LEU A 184 10.27 -14.70 8.22
CA LEU A 184 10.08 -13.99 9.47
C LEU A 184 8.73 -13.26 9.46
N LEU A 185 7.86 -13.64 10.40
CA LEU A 185 6.57 -12.99 10.60
C LEU A 185 6.65 -12.04 11.79
N GLY A 186 5.98 -10.90 11.67
CA GLY A 186 5.94 -9.92 12.76
C GLY A 186 5.11 -8.70 12.44
N ASP A 187 5.15 -7.73 13.36
CA ASP A 187 4.36 -6.51 13.31
C ASP A 187 5.19 -5.28 12.90
N TYR A 188 6.50 -5.46 12.69
CA TYR A 188 7.44 -4.38 12.38
C TYR A 188 7.65 -4.24 10.87
N LEU A 189 8.21 -3.11 10.45
CA LEU A 189 8.58 -2.89 9.06
C LEU A 189 9.56 -3.95 8.56
N GLY A 190 9.31 -4.45 7.34
CA GLY A 190 10.11 -5.53 6.75
C GLY A 190 9.71 -6.93 7.20
N ASN A 191 8.86 -7.09 8.21
CA ASN A 191 8.28 -8.37 8.53
C ASN A 191 7.08 -8.69 7.66
N LEU A 192 6.91 -9.95 7.31
CA LEU A 192 5.70 -10.44 6.67
C LEU A 192 4.60 -10.69 7.70
N THR A 193 3.35 -10.53 7.30
CA THR A 193 2.18 -10.86 8.12
C THR A 193 1.44 -12.05 7.55
N ASN A 194 0.85 -12.88 8.42
CA ASN A 194 0.00 -13.97 7.98
C ASN A 194 -1.43 -13.45 7.79
N GLU A 195 -1.77 -13.05 6.56
CA GLU A 195 -3.09 -12.51 6.21
C GLU A 195 -4.21 -13.53 6.45
N ILE A 196 -3.98 -14.81 6.18
CA ILE A 196 -4.97 -15.86 6.39
C ILE A 196 -5.36 -15.94 7.87
N THR A 197 -4.39 -15.85 8.77
CA THR A 197 -4.66 -15.84 10.21
C THR A 197 -5.35 -14.54 10.65
N GLN A 198 -5.05 -13.42 10.05
CA GLN A 198 -5.69 -12.13 10.37
C GLN A 198 -7.16 -12.11 9.92
N GLU A 199 -7.47 -12.64 8.74
CA GLU A 199 -8.82 -12.62 8.18
C GLU A 199 -9.71 -13.73 8.73
N HIS A 200 -9.16 -14.93 8.91
CA HIS A 200 -9.93 -16.14 9.24
C HIS A 200 -9.73 -16.67 10.65
N GLY A 201 -8.84 -16.05 11.42
CA GLY A 201 -8.54 -16.42 12.80
C GLY A 201 -7.34 -17.35 12.96
N VAL A 202 -6.89 -17.49 14.20
CA VAL A 202 -5.71 -18.31 14.55
C VAL A 202 -5.96 -19.78 14.22
N GLY A 203 -4.99 -20.42 13.57
CA GLY A 203 -5.05 -21.81 13.15
C GLY A 203 -5.66 -22.03 11.76
N SER A 204 -6.03 -20.94 11.07
CA SER A 204 -6.50 -21.01 9.67
C SER A 204 -5.33 -21.23 8.71
N TYR A 205 -5.57 -22.01 7.66
CA TYR A 205 -4.59 -22.26 6.61
C TYR A 205 -5.25 -22.61 5.28
N ILE A 206 -4.54 -22.40 4.19
CA ILE A 206 -5.00 -22.76 2.85
C ILE A 206 -4.80 -24.26 2.64
N THR A 207 -5.84 -24.96 2.20
CA THR A 207 -5.82 -26.41 1.91
C THR A 207 -5.75 -26.72 0.43
N ARG A 208 -6.29 -25.84 -0.39
CA ARG A 208 -6.27 -25.96 -1.85
C ARG A 208 -5.91 -24.60 -2.44
N PHE A 209 -5.05 -24.63 -3.42
CA PHE A 209 -4.65 -23.44 -4.16
C PHE A 209 -4.62 -23.76 -5.66
N ALA A 210 -5.14 -22.85 -6.47
CA ALA A 210 -5.05 -22.90 -7.92
C ALA A 210 -4.73 -21.52 -8.46
N SER A 211 -3.84 -21.44 -9.44
CA SER A 211 -3.49 -20.20 -10.12
C SER A 211 -3.65 -20.37 -11.63
N GLY A 212 -4.33 -19.42 -12.26
CA GLY A 212 -4.46 -19.27 -13.71
C GLY A 212 -3.51 -18.23 -14.30
N GLY A 213 -2.57 -17.70 -13.50
CA GLY A 213 -1.62 -16.67 -13.89
C GLY A 213 -1.62 -15.45 -12.96
N PRO A 214 -0.92 -14.37 -13.35
CA PRO A 214 -0.82 -13.17 -12.51
C PRO A 214 -2.19 -12.61 -12.11
N LYS A 215 -2.38 -12.38 -10.81
CA LYS A 215 -3.63 -11.86 -10.20
C LYS A 215 -4.89 -12.68 -10.47
N ASN A 216 -4.71 -13.92 -10.93
CA ASN A 216 -5.81 -14.86 -11.19
C ASN A 216 -5.55 -16.14 -10.41
N TYR A 217 -6.06 -16.22 -9.20
CA TYR A 217 -5.91 -17.38 -8.32
C TYR A 217 -7.14 -17.57 -7.43
N ALA A 218 -7.31 -18.78 -6.94
CA ALA A 218 -8.34 -19.14 -5.97
C ALA A 218 -7.75 -20.08 -4.92
N TYR A 219 -8.28 -20.00 -3.72
CA TYR A 219 -7.89 -20.90 -2.62
C TYR A 219 -9.06 -21.25 -1.71
N VAL A 220 -8.89 -22.33 -1.00
CA VAL A 220 -9.85 -22.80 0.02
C VAL A 220 -9.16 -22.76 1.38
N VAL A 221 -9.75 -22.03 2.33
CA VAL A 221 -9.26 -21.93 3.70
C VAL A 221 -10.05 -22.85 4.61
N ILE A 222 -9.36 -23.52 5.51
CA ILE A 222 -9.98 -24.17 6.68
C ILE A 222 -9.71 -23.31 7.89
N ASN A 223 -10.79 -22.94 8.57
CA ASN A 223 -10.72 -22.31 9.88
C ASN A 223 -10.57 -23.40 10.95
N GLY A 224 -9.77 -23.15 11.97
CA GLY A 224 -9.70 -24.03 13.14
C GLY A 224 -11.03 -24.12 13.92
N LYS A 225 -12.01 -23.30 13.55
CA LYS A 225 -13.44 -23.40 13.90
C LYS A 225 -14.20 -23.54 12.59
N LYS A 226 -14.68 -24.75 12.35
CA LYS A 226 -15.57 -25.20 11.25
C LYS A 226 -16.17 -24.13 10.30
N HIS A 227 -15.96 -24.38 9.02
CA HIS A 227 -16.79 -24.12 7.84
C HIS A 227 -17.00 -22.68 7.36
N CYS A 228 -16.40 -22.40 6.23
CA CYS A 228 -17.18 -21.89 5.09
C CYS A 228 -16.99 -22.83 3.90
#